data_bcdbabb3805802c5f85df3633974382e
#
_entry.id   bcdbabb3805802c5f85df3633974382e
#
_cell.length_a   1.000
_cell.length_b   1.000
_cell.length_c   1.000
_cell.angle_alpha   90.00
_cell.angle_beta   90.00
_cell.angle_gamma   90.00
#
_symmetry.space_group_name_H-M   'P 1'
#
loop_
_entity.id
_entity.type
_entity.pdbx_description
1 polymer ?
#
loop_
_entity_poly.entity_id
_entity_poly.type
_entity_poly.pdbx_seq_one_letter_code
_entity_poly.pdbx_strand_id
1 'polypeptide(L)'
;MKFSKAKQKGVVLIVSLVFLVALTAVAAALMQNTTTDMKMSGASEEQLIAKESVLSAVDEVIFNQVAPGKVNRFARPVMGNNFPINDQAALLPGTNTKATASVNVANNQYNLELDCPHSKLASSTGVFTCNYLRLQVARNYGRTNSSNIGATSGVVQQLLK
;
A
#
# COMPACT_ATOMS: atom_id res chain seq x y z
N MET A 1 77.77 -19.45 -0.14
CA MET A 1 76.46 -20.15 0.10
C MET A 1 75.93 -20.61 -1.23
N LYS A 2 75.89 -21.94 -1.53
CA LYS A 2 75.30 -22.51 -2.75
C LYS A 2 73.75 -22.71 -2.49
N PHE A 3 72.97 -21.92 -3.11
CA PHE A 3 71.49 -22.16 -3.11
C PHE A 3 71.21 -23.38 -4.00
N SER A 4 70.83 -24.47 -3.40
CA SER A 4 70.39 -25.66 -4.10
C SER A 4 69.07 -25.30 -4.83
N LYS A 5 69.06 -25.31 -6.17
CA LYS A 5 67.87 -25.21 -7.01
C LYS A 5 67.11 -26.50 -6.85
N ALA A 6 66.09 -26.49 -5.94
CA ALA A 6 65.10 -27.54 -5.89
C ALA A 6 64.34 -27.57 -7.23
N LYS A 7 64.36 -28.72 -7.94
CA LYS A 7 63.53 -28.94 -9.14
C LYS A 7 62.10 -28.77 -8.75
N GLN A 8 61.45 -27.67 -9.12
CA GLN A 8 60.03 -27.47 -8.98
C GLN A 8 59.32 -28.51 -9.85
N LYS A 9 58.80 -29.54 -9.23
CA LYS A 9 57.94 -30.51 -9.87
C LYS A 9 56.61 -29.81 -10.12
N GLY A 10 55.88 -30.07 -11.25
CA GLY A 10 54.67 -29.42 -11.71
C GLY A 10 53.43 -29.43 -10.78
N VAL A 11 53.66 -29.75 -9.48
CA VAL A 11 52.65 -29.73 -8.41
C VAL A 11 52.11 -28.33 -8.17
N VAL A 12 52.92 -27.28 -8.31
CA VAL A 12 52.48 -25.89 -8.10
C VAL A 12 51.39 -25.48 -9.07
N LEU A 13 51.45 -25.95 -10.32
CA LEU A 13 50.43 -25.64 -11.33
C LEU A 13 49.09 -26.32 -11.01
N ILE A 14 49.13 -27.55 -10.50
CA ILE A 14 47.92 -28.27 -10.10
C ILE A 14 47.30 -27.61 -8.86
N VAL A 15 48.11 -27.25 -7.87
CA VAL A 15 47.62 -26.57 -6.63
C VAL A 15 47.02 -25.22 -6.96
N SER A 16 47.66 -24.42 -7.84
CA SER A 16 47.13 -23.11 -8.26
C SER A 16 45.81 -23.26 -9.03
N LEU A 17 45.66 -24.29 -9.86
CA LEU A 17 44.42 -24.57 -10.60
C LEU A 17 43.28 -24.95 -9.65
N VAL A 18 43.52 -25.86 -8.69
CA VAL A 18 42.55 -26.25 -7.68
C VAL A 18 42.13 -25.06 -6.82
N PHE A 19 43.09 -24.23 -6.42
CA PHE A 19 42.81 -23.03 -5.63
C PHE A 19 41.93 -22.02 -6.41
N LEU A 20 42.22 -21.84 -7.71
CA LEU A 20 41.45 -20.95 -8.58
C LEU A 20 40.03 -21.46 -8.76
N VAL A 21 39.81 -22.76 -8.94
CA VAL A 21 38.47 -23.38 -9.02
C VAL A 21 37.72 -23.22 -7.71
N ALA A 22 38.39 -23.41 -6.57
CA ALA A 22 37.76 -23.21 -5.26
C ALA A 22 37.34 -21.76 -5.05
N LEU A 23 38.18 -20.79 -5.41
CA LEU A 23 37.82 -19.35 -5.32
C LEU A 23 36.67 -18.97 -6.24
N THR A 24 36.62 -19.51 -7.46
CA THR A 24 35.51 -19.22 -8.39
C THR A 24 34.20 -19.82 -7.91
N ALA A 25 34.21 -20.99 -7.27
CA ALA A 25 33.03 -21.58 -6.68
C ALA A 25 32.46 -20.75 -5.53
N VAL A 26 33.35 -20.24 -4.64
CA VAL A 26 32.92 -19.34 -3.54
C VAL A 26 32.39 -18.02 -4.09
N ALA A 27 33.04 -17.43 -5.09
CA ALA A 27 32.58 -16.20 -5.72
C ALA A 27 31.18 -16.37 -6.36
N ALA A 28 30.93 -17.49 -7.05
CA ALA A 28 29.64 -17.79 -7.64
C ALA A 28 28.54 -17.93 -6.59
N ALA A 29 28.82 -18.59 -5.46
CA ALA A 29 27.89 -18.72 -4.35
C ALA A 29 27.51 -17.36 -3.72
N LEU A 30 28.48 -16.48 -3.54
CA LEU A 30 28.25 -15.12 -3.04
C LEU A 30 27.41 -14.28 -4.01
N MET A 31 27.66 -14.38 -5.32
CA MET A 31 26.84 -13.68 -6.32
C MET A 31 25.37 -14.09 -6.29
N GLN A 32 25.07 -15.40 -6.09
CA GLN A 32 23.71 -15.88 -6.00
C GLN A 32 22.95 -15.27 -4.81
N ASN A 33 23.59 -15.18 -3.65
CA ASN A 33 22.99 -14.55 -2.47
C ASN A 33 22.72 -13.06 -2.71
N THR A 34 23.66 -12.33 -3.29
CA THR A 34 23.51 -10.90 -3.56
C THR A 34 22.36 -10.61 -4.53
N THR A 35 22.18 -11.44 -5.56
CA THR A 35 21.06 -11.27 -6.51
C THR A 35 19.71 -11.53 -5.86
N THR A 36 19.63 -12.46 -4.91
CA THR A 36 18.40 -12.72 -4.15
C THR A 36 18.08 -11.54 -3.23
N ASP A 37 19.06 -11.02 -2.52
CA ASP A 37 18.89 -9.86 -1.64
C ASP A 37 18.45 -8.61 -2.42
N MET A 38 19.01 -8.37 -3.60
CA MET A 38 18.58 -7.27 -4.49
C MET A 38 17.12 -7.42 -4.92
N LYS A 39 16.68 -8.64 -5.26
CA LYS A 39 15.28 -8.89 -5.65
C LYS A 39 14.33 -8.68 -4.47
N MET A 40 14.71 -9.14 -3.27
CA MET A 40 13.89 -8.93 -2.06
C MET A 40 13.82 -7.45 -1.69
N SER A 41 14.95 -6.73 -1.77
CA SER A 41 15.00 -5.28 -1.52
C SER A 41 14.10 -4.52 -2.50
N GLY A 42 14.19 -4.82 -3.80
CA GLY A 42 13.35 -4.20 -4.83
C GLY A 42 11.86 -4.48 -4.61
N ALA A 43 11.49 -5.71 -4.25
CA ALA A 43 10.11 -6.06 -3.97
C ALA A 43 9.56 -5.34 -2.73
N SER A 44 10.37 -5.19 -1.69
CA SER A 44 9.96 -4.45 -0.48
C SER A 44 9.83 -2.95 -0.73
N GLU A 45 10.68 -2.37 -1.58
CA GLU A 45 10.57 -0.97 -2.00
C GLU A 45 9.28 -0.73 -2.80
N GLU A 46 8.97 -1.58 -3.78
CA GLU A 46 7.71 -1.47 -4.54
C GLU A 46 6.48 -1.56 -3.61
N GLN A 47 6.51 -2.44 -2.62
CA GLN A 47 5.44 -2.55 -1.64
C GLN A 47 5.30 -1.29 -0.78
N LEU A 48 6.41 -0.70 -0.36
CA LEU A 48 6.41 0.54 0.43
C LEU A 48 5.82 1.70 -0.38
N ILE A 49 6.27 1.88 -1.63
CA ILE A 49 5.73 2.89 -2.54
C ILE A 49 4.23 2.68 -2.77
N ALA A 50 3.79 1.44 -2.95
CA ALA A 50 2.38 1.13 -3.10
C ALA A 50 1.56 1.48 -1.85
N LYS A 51 2.08 1.19 -0.66
CA LYS A 51 1.47 1.54 0.62
C LYS A 51 1.32 3.04 0.80
N GLU A 52 2.38 3.80 0.58
CA GLU A 52 2.35 5.27 0.67
C GLU A 52 1.35 5.87 -0.34
N SER A 53 1.30 5.32 -1.54
CA SER A 53 0.34 5.76 -2.55
C SER A 53 -1.12 5.47 -2.16
N VAL A 54 -1.40 4.35 -1.48
CA VAL A 54 -2.74 4.04 -0.97
C VAL A 54 -3.12 4.99 0.16
N LEU A 55 -2.20 5.30 1.08
CA LEU A 55 -2.45 6.27 2.15
C LEU A 55 -2.70 7.67 1.58
N SER A 56 -1.90 8.11 0.61
CA SER A 56 -2.12 9.38 -0.09
C SER A 56 -3.48 9.41 -0.81
N ALA A 57 -3.91 8.30 -1.39
CA ALA A 57 -5.22 8.21 -2.02
C ALA A 57 -6.37 8.28 -1.01
N VAL A 58 -6.21 7.72 0.21
CA VAL A 58 -7.19 7.90 1.30
C VAL A 58 -7.33 9.38 1.64
N ASP A 59 -6.20 10.08 1.80
CA ASP A 59 -6.20 11.51 2.12
C ASP A 59 -6.83 12.34 0.98
N GLU A 60 -6.55 11.98 -0.27
CA GLU A 60 -7.16 12.62 -1.44
C GLU A 60 -8.67 12.49 -1.44
N VAL A 61 -9.20 11.28 -1.18
CA VAL A 61 -10.66 11.06 -1.08
C VAL A 61 -11.25 11.96 -0.01
N ILE A 62 -10.69 11.95 1.21
CA ILE A 62 -11.21 12.74 2.32
C ILE A 62 -11.17 14.24 1.98
N PHE A 63 -10.03 14.72 1.49
CA PHE A 63 -9.85 16.12 1.11
C PHE A 63 -10.87 16.57 0.05
N ASN A 64 -11.07 15.77 -1.01
CA ASN A 64 -12.02 16.12 -2.07
C ASN A 64 -13.48 16.17 -1.61
N GLN A 65 -13.85 15.45 -0.54
CA GLN A 65 -15.20 15.50 0.01
C GLN A 65 -15.41 16.67 0.97
N VAL A 66 -14.34 17.12 1.64
CA VAL A 66 -14.43 18.16 2.71
C VAL A 66 -14.00 19.55 2.20
N ALA A 67 -13.28 19.61 1.06
CA ALA A 67 -12.76 20.87 0.52
C ALA A 67 -13.87 21.87 0.18
N PRO A 68 -13.66 23.16 0.46
CA PRO A 68 -14.61 24.21 0.13
C PRO A 68 -14.96 24.23 -1.35
N GLY A 69 -16.24 24.39 -1.68
CA GLY A 69 -16.72 24.44 -3.07
C GLY A 69 -16.84 23.07 -3.76
N LYS A 70 -16.56 21.98 -3.06
CA LYS A 70 -16.80 20.61 -3.53
C LYS A 70 -18.10 20.05 -2.97
N VAL A 71 -18.68 19.09 -3.69
CA VAL A 71 -19.86 18.37 -3.22
C VAL A 71 -19.44 17.30 -2.23
N ASN A 72 -19.83 17.46 -0.97
CA ASN A 72 -19.57 16.46 0.05
C ASN A 72 -20.52 15.24 -0.15
N ARG A 73 -20.01 14.20 -0.76
CA ARG A 73 -20.79 12.96 -1.01
C ARG A 73 -20.95 12.10 0.24
N PHE A 74 -20.13 12.32 1.28
CA PHE A 74 -20.31 11.65 2.58
C PHE A 74 -21.57 12.14 3.31
N ALA A 75 -22.02 13.36 2.97
CA ALA A 75 -23.23 13.97 3.53
C ALA A 75 -24.52 13.58 2.80
N ARG A 76 -24.49 12.52 1.98
CA ARG A 76 -25.71 12.01 1.34
C ARG A 76 -26.51 11.16 2.34
N PRO A 77 -27.88 11.21 2.29
CA PRO A 77 -28.66 10.33 3.12
C PRO A 77 -28.36 8.87 2.82
N VAL A 78 -28.30 8.05 3.86
CA VAL A 78 -28.05 6.61 3.71
C VAL A 78 -29.22 5.93 3.00
N MET A 79 -30.43 6.43 3.21
CA MET A 79 -31.61 5.98 2.46
C MET A 79 -31.50 6.37 0.98
N GLY A 80 -31.93 5.48 0.08
CA GLY A 80 -32.14 5.81 -1.33
C GLY A 80 -30.99 5.54 -2.28
N ASN A 81 -30.29 4.39 -2.15
CA ASN A 81 -29.25 3.95 -3.11
C ASN A 81 -28.08 4.93 -3.35
N ASN A 82 -27.82 5.81 -2.39
CA ASN A 82 -26.72 6.75 -2.47
C ASN A 82 -25.34 6.10 -2.21
N PHE A 83 -25.36 4.90 -1.63
CA PHE A 83 -24.19 4.08 -1.34
C PHE A 83 -24.36 2.67 -1.95
N PRO A 84 -23.28 2.03 -2.41
CA PRO A 84 -21.88 2.46 -2.36
C PRO A 84 -21.54 3.55 -3.37
N ILE A 85 -20.59 4.42 -3.02
CA ILE A 85 -20.02 5.41 -3.94
C ILE A 85 -18.78 4.79 -4.58
N ASN A 86 -18.86 4.51 -5.89
CA ASN A 86 -17.76 3.88 -6.65
C ASN A 86 -17.25 4.77 -7.80
N ASP A 87 -17.66 6.04 -7.85
CA ASP A 87 -17.25 7.00 -8.87
C ASP A 87 -15.79 7.42 -8.64
N GLN A 88 -14.87 6.75 -9.36
CA GLN A 88 -13.43 6.97 -9.22
C GLN A 88 -13.02 8.40 -9.58
N ALA A 89 -13.65 9.00 -10.58
CA ALA A 89 -13.33 10.35 -11.01
C ALA A 89 -13.68 11.40 -9.94
N ALA A 90 -14.70 11.12 -9.15
CA ALA A 90 -15.11 12.00 -8.06
C ALA A 90 -14.38 11.72 -6.74
N LEU A 91 -14.00 10.48 -6.49
CA LEU A 91 -13.28 10.11 -5.28
C LEU A 91 -11.78 10.41 -5.41
N LEU A 92 -11.20 10.06 -6.54
CA LEU A 92 -9.76 10.13 -6.82
C LEU A 92 -9.46 10.88 -8.13
N PRO A 93 -9.74 12.19 -8.22
CA PRO A 93 -9.51 12.94 -9.46
C PRO A 93 -8.04 12.97 -9.90
N GLY A 94 -7.09 12.90 -8.97
CA GLY A 94 -5.66 12.90 -9.25
C GLY A 94 -5.04 11.51 -9.41
N THR A 95 -5.57 10.49 -8.72
CA THR A 95 -4.94 9.16 -8.64
C THR A 95 -5.83 8.02 -9.15
N ASN A 96 -6.94 8.30 -9.83
CA ASN A 96 -7.88 7.31 -10.35
C ASN A 96 -7.27 6.26 -11.31
N THR A 97 -6.17 6.58 -11.95
CA THR A 97 -5.43 5.64 -12.83
C THR A 97 -4.53 4.67 -12.07
N LYS A 98 -4.24 4.96 -10.82
CA LYS A 98 -3.28 4.21 -9.98
C LYS A 98 -3.92 3.48 -8.81
N ALA A 99 -5.05 3.97 -8.32
CA ALA A 99 -5.77 3.40 -7.18
C ALA A 99 -7.28 3.37 -7.45
N THR A 100 -7.98 2.49 -6.75
CA THR A 100 -9.44 2.41 -6.76
C THR A 100 -9.96 2.71 -5.37
N ALA A 101 -11.04 3.49 -5.28
CA ALA A 101 -11.67 3.81 -4.01
C ALA A 101 -13.15 3.42 -4.04
N SER A 102 -13.67 3.02 -2.90
CA SER A 102 -15.11 2.83 -2.68
C SER A 102 -15.49 3.30 -1.29
N VAL A 103 -16.68 3.86 -1.18
CA VAL A 103 -17.24 4.31 0.09
C VAL A 103 -18.55 3.56 0.32
N ASN A 104 -18.58 2.79 1.39
CA ASN A 104 -19.72 1.98 1.79
C ASN A 104 -20.23 2.44 3.16
N VAL A 105 -21.48 2.16 3.46
CA VAL A 105 -22.01 2.35 4.81
C VAL A 105 -21.44 1.27 5.73
N ALA A 106 -20.92 1.68 6.88
CA ALA A 106 -20.34 0.77 7.85
C ALA A 106 -21.39 0.26 8.82
N ASN A 107 -21.47 -1.07 9.01
CA ASN A 107 -22.28 -1.75 10.01
C ASN A 107 -23.77 -1.36 10.04
N ASN A 108 -24.33 -0.98 8.89
CA ASN A 108 -25.72 -0.56 8.78
C ASN A 108 -26.46 -1.40 7.74
N GLN A 109 -26.82 -2.61 8.14
CA GLN A 109 -27.48 -3.59 7.26
C GLN A 109 -28.86 -3.11 6.76
N TYR A 110 -29.52 -2.24 7.52
CA TYR A 110 -30.88 -1.76 7.21
C TYR A 110 -30.88 -0.36 6.61
N ASN A 111 -29.73 0.24 6.33
CA ASN A 111 -29.59 1.62 5.80
C ASN A 111 -30.41 2.64 6.62
N LEU A 112 -30.36 2.52 7.95
CA LEU A 112 -31.03 3.44 8.86
C LEU A 112 -30.14 4.66 9.11
N GLU A 113 -30.78 5.82 9.27
CA GLU A 113 -30.11 7.01 9.75
C GLU A 113 -29.92 6.91 11.27
N LEU A 114 -28.66 6.80 11.70
CA LEU A 114 -28.31 6.62 13.10
C LEU A 114 -28.10 7.97 13.76
N ASP A 115 -28.54 8.10 15.01
CA ASP A 115 -28.24 9.28 15.82
C ASP A 115 -26.73 9.36 16.09
N CYS A 116 -26.21 10.59 16.14
CA CYS A 116 -24.80 10.81 16.46
C CYS A 116 -24.50 10.47 17.93
N PRO A 117 -23.32 9.87 18.23
CA PRO A 117 -22.89 9.69 19.60
C PRO A 117 -22.74 11.05 20.29
N HIS A 118 -23.00 11.08 21.61
CA HIS A 118 -22.88 12.29 22.39
C HIS A 118 -21.51 12.97 22.22
N SER A 119 -21.55 14.21 21.75
CA SER A 119 -20.37 15.06 21.61
C SER A 119 -20.30 16.01 22.80
N LYS A 120 -19.07 16.31 23.26
CA LYS A 120 -18.87 17.34 24.30
C LYS A 120 -19.32 18.75 23.87
N LEU A 121 -19.59 18.94 22.58
CA LEU A 121 -20.02 20.21 21.98
C LEU A 121 -21.54 20.34 21.86
N ALA A 122 -22.30 19.62 22.69
CA ALA A 122 -23.77 19.65 22.76
C ALA A 122 -24.44 19.26 21.41
N SER A 123 -24.68 18.01 21.23
CA SER A 123 -25.65 17.53 20.23
C SER A 123 -26.95 17.26 20.93
N SER A 124 -28.01 18.00 20.60
CA SER A 124 -29.35 17.61 20.98
C SER A 124 -29.70 16.33 20.21
N THR A 125 -30.00 15.26 20.95
CA THR A 125 -30.52 14.02 20.40
C THR A 125 -31.73 14.34 19.51
N GLY A 126 -31.70 13.85 18.25
CA GLY A 126 -32.78 14.05 17.29
C GLY A 126 -32.64 15.22 16.33
N VAL A 127 -31.63 16.08 16.47
CA VAL A 127 -31.31 17.17 15.51
C VAL A 127 -30.24 16.75 14.51
N PHE A 128 -29.34 15.87 14.92
CA PHE A 128 -28.24 15.42 14.10
C PHE A 128 -28.27 13.91 13.92
N THR A 129 -28.05 13.48 12.68
CA THR A 129 -27.79 12.11 12.31
C THR A 129 -26.34 11.95 11.86
N CYS A 130 -25.80 10.76 11.99
CA CYS A 130 -24.41 10.47 11.60
C CYS A 130 -24.34 9.33 10.59
N ASN A 131 -23.69 9.60 9.46
CA ASN A 131 -23.30 8.56 8.53
C ASN A 131 -21.98 7.93 9.00
N TYR A 132 -22.04 6.64 9.28
CA TYR A 132 -20.85 5.81 9.54
C TYR A 132 -20.42 5.17 8.24
N LEU A 133 -19.32 5.63 7.68
CA LEU A 133 -18.86 5.21 6.38
C LEU A 133 -17.56 4.44 6.50
N ARG A 134 -17.39 3.48 5.61
CA ARG A 134 -16.16 2.73 5.40
C ARG A 134 -15.58 3.11 4.04
N LEU A 135 -14.48 3.81 4.06
CA LEU A 135 -13.68 4.10 2.89
C LEU A 135 -12.68 2.96 2.68
N GLN A 136 -12.71 2.37 1.50
CA GLN A 136 -11.76 1.35 1.08
C GLN A 136 -11.01 1.86 -0.14
N VAL A 137 -9.68 1.83 -0.08
CA VAL A 137 -8.80 2.18 -1.19
C VAL A 137 -7.88 1.01 -1.45
N ALA A 138 -7.74 0.64 -2.71
CA ALA A 138 -6.87 -0.45 -3.13
C ALA A 138 -6.04 -0.05 -4.34
N ARG A 139 -4.82 -0.60 -4.43
CA ARG A 139 -3.90 -0.44 -5.54
C ARG A 139 -3.22 -1.75 -5.88
N ASN A 140 -3.11 -2.01 -7.17
CA ASN A 140 -2.27 -3.09 -7.68
C ASN A 140 -0.83 -2.58 -7.84
N TYR A 141 0.15 -3.43 -7.56
CA TYR A 141 1.56 -3.12 -7.68
C TYR A 141 2.36 -4.35 -8.15
N GLY A 142 3.65 -4.17 -8.35
CA GLY A 142 4.53 -5.19 -8.89
C GLY A 142 4.60 -5.16 -10.41
N ARG A 143 5.60 -5.85 -10.97
CA ARG A 143 5.90 -5.84 -12.40
C ARG A 143 4.73 -6.27 -13.30
N THR A 144 3.89 -7.19 -12.81
CA THR A 144 2.71 -7.72 -13.52
C THR A 144 1.39 -7.22 -12.96
N ASN A 145 1.41 -6.23 -12.03
CA ASN A 145 0.23 -5.75 -11.31
C ASN A 145 -0.58 -6.88 -10.62
N SER A 146 0.08 -7.99 -10.29
CA SER A 146 -0.54 -9.17 -9.68
C SER A 146 -0.70 -9.06 -8.16
N SER A 147 0.08 -8.19 -7.52
CA SER A 147 0.00 -7.94 -6.08
C SER A 147 -0.96 -6.79 -5.80
N ASN A 148 -1.74 -6.91 -4.73
CA ASN A 148 -2.70 -5.89 -4.31
C ASN A 148 -2.42 -5.46 -2.88
N ILE A 149 -2.53 -4.16 -2.63
CA ILE A 149 -2.49 -3.58 -1.30
C ILE A 149 -3.67 -2.64 -1.14
N GLY A 150 -4.28 -2.65 0.03
CA GLY A 150 -5.42 -1.79 0.34
C GLY A 150 -5.36 -1.25 1.75
N ALA A 151 -6.03 -0.11 1.93
CA ALA A 151 -6.29 0.48 3.23
C ALA A 151 -7.80 0.68 3.41
N THR A 152 -8.24 0.54 4.64
CA THR A 152 -9.64 0.80 5.02
C THR A 152 -9.64 1.84 6.14
N SER A 153 -10.43 2.90 5.95
CA SER A 153 -10.61 3.97 6.92
C SER A 153 -12.08 4.12 7.28
N GLY A 154 -12.35 4.39 8.56
CA GLY A 154 -13.68 4.76 9.03
C GLY A 154 -13.86 6.27 8.97
N VAL A 155 -14.98 6.73 8.42
CA VAL A 155 -15.36 8.14 8.36
C VAL A 155 -16.73 8.30 9.00
N VAL A 156 -16.88 9.29 9.88
CA VAL A 156 -18.18 9.67 10.45
C VAL A 156 -18.51 11.06 9.97
N GLN A 157 -19.62 11.18 9.25
CA GLN A 157 -20.13 12.46 8.76
C GLN A 157 -21.41 12.82 9.49
N GLN A 158 -21.40 13.98 10.14
CA GLN A 158 -22.57 14.54 10.80
C GLN A 158 -23.47 15.25 9.79
N LEU A 159 -24.76 15.05 9.91
CA LEU A 159 -25.83 15.62 9.10
C LEU A 159 -26.84 16.34 9.98
N LEU A 160 -27.43 17.42 9.49
CA LEU A 160 -28.64 18.00 10.02
C LEU A 160 -29.84 17.20 9.54
N LYS A 161 -30.73 16.87 10.46
CA LYS A 161 -31.97 16.13 10.18
C LYS A 161 -33.03 17.01 9.56
#